data_5897088d118b268783d38833763061f4
#
_entry.id   5897088d118b268783d38833763061f4
#
_cell.length_a   1.000
_cell.length_b   1.000
_cell.length_c   1.000
_cell.angle_alpha   90.00
_cell.angle_beta   90.00
_cell.angle_gamma   90.00
#
_symmetry.space_group_name_H-M   'P 1'
#
loop_
_entity.id
_entity.type
_entity.pdbx_description
1 polymer ?
#
loop_
_entity_poly.entity_id
_entity_poly.type
_entity_poly.pdbx_seq_one_letter_code
_entity_poly.pdbx_strand_id
1 'polypeptide(L)'
;MDLQPKHIVAPQILGDFWFNSEPVSMRDRQGTNVFLIDFWDYSCVSCLRTLPYIKDWQRKYQDFGLAVVGVHTPEYKFSHLPDVIQSALKNLGIEYPVVSDNEAVVWNAYGIRFWPTRVLVDVDGYVRFMQHGETGYHEFER
;
A
#
# COMPACT_ATOMS: atom_id res chain seq x y z
N MET A 1 13.31 10.02 -12.04
CA MET A 1 12.45 8.83 -12.12
C MET A 1 11.41 9.02 -13.22
N ASP A 2 11.32 8.05 -14.09
CA ASP A 2 10.34 8.09 -15.17
C ASP A 2 9.12 7.27 -14.78
N LEU A 3 7.94 7.85 -14.97
CA LEU A 3 6.71 7.12 -14.79
C LEU A 3 6.54 6.11 -15.92
N GLN A 4 6.00 4.95 -15.59
CA GLN A 4 5.68 3.96 -16.61
C GLN A 4 4.53 4.46 -17.48
N PRO A 5 4.51 4.09 -18.78
CA PRO A 5 3.37 4.41 -19.62
C PRO A 5 2.08 3.78 -19.09
N LYS A 6 0.92 4.32 -19.52
CA LYS A 6 -0.38 3.81 -19.09
C LYS A 6 -0.75 2.53 -19.82
N HIS A 7 -0.04 1.43 -19.51
CA HIS A 7 -0.29 0.11 -20.10
C HIS A 7 -0.99 -0.84 -19.15
N ILE A 8 -0.73 -0.69 -17.84
CA ILE A 8 -1.18 -1.67 -16.87
C ILE A 8 -2.27 -1.08 -16.00
N VAL A 9 -3.47 -1.60 -16.15
CA VAL A 9 -4.61 -1.24 -15.28
C VAL A 9 -4.35 -1.87 -13.92
N ALA A 10 -4.46 -1.05 -12.87
CA ALA A 10 -4.24 -1.53 -11.52
C ALA A 10 -5.32 -2.53 -11.11
N PRO A 11 -4.94 -3.74 -10.66
CA PRO A 11 -5.91 -4.69 -10.11
C PRO A 11 -6.62 -4.10 -8.89
N GLN A 12 -7.88 -4.48 -8.68
CA GLN A 12 -8.62 -4.06 -7.51
C GLN A 12 -8.01 -4.65 -6.24
N ILE A 13 -8.11 -3.91 -5.15
CA ILE A 13 -7.60 -4.35 -3.85
C ILE A 13 -8.74 -5.00 -3.10
N LEU A 14 -8.62 -6.31 -2.86
CA LEU A 14 -9.64 -7.10 -2.19
C LEU A 14 -9.02 -7.80 -0.98
N GLY A 15 -9.85 -8.04 0.03
CA GLY A 15 -9.39 -8.77 1.21
C GLY A 15 -10.53 -8.97 2.19
N ASP A 16 -10.34 -9.89 3.13
CA ASP A 16 -11.38 -10.26 4.09
C ASP A 16 -11.52 -9.25 5.23
N PHE A 17 -10.40 -8.66 5.63
CA PHE A 17 -10.40 -7.73 6.76
C PHE A 17 -9.79 -6.40 6.34
N TRP A 18 -10.54 -5.32 6.58
CA TRP A 18 -10.08 -3.96 6.41
C TRP A 18 -9.94 -3.30 7.78
N PHE A 19 -8.84 -2.59 7.97
CA PHE A 19 -8.54 -1.87 9.20
C PHE A 19 -8.56 -0.38 8.92
N ASN A 20 -8.99 0.39 9.90
CA ASN A 20 -9.03 1.87 9.85
C ASN A 20 -10.05 2.45 8.88
N SER A 21 -10.76 1.64 8.11
CA SER A 21 -11.78 2.12 7.17
C SER A 21 -12.70 0.99 6.73
N GLU A 22 -13.76 1.36 6.04
CA GLU A 22 -14.54 0.43 5.24
C GLU A 22 -13.73 0.02 4.02
N PRO A 23 -14.12 -1.05 3.29
CA PRO A 23 -13.40 -1.44 2.07
C PRO A 23 -13.26 -0.28 1.09
N VAL A 24 -12.05 -0.10 0.57
CA VAL A 24 -11.73 0.98 -0.36
C VAL A 24 -11.78 0.44 -1.78
N SER A 25 -12.54 1.10 -2.65
CA SER A 25 -12.61 0.77 -4.06
C SER A 25 -11.87 1.82 -4.87
N MET A 26 -10.77 1.42 -5.53
CA MET A 26 -10.04 2.35 -6.40
C MET A 26 -10.89 2.75 -7.59
N ARG A 27 -11.74 1.83 -8.08
CA ARG A 27 -12.62 2.13 -9.21
C ARG A 27 -13.56 3.28 -8.89
N ASP A 28 -14.14 3.31 -7.69
CA ASP A 28 -15.08 4.34 -7.28
C ASP A 28 -14.40 5.69 -7.09
N ARG A 29 -13.09 5.70 -6.91
CA ARG A 29 -12.30 6.91 -6.70
C ARG A 29 -11.48 7.30 -7.93
N GLN A 30 -11.69 6.61 -9.04
CA GLN A 30 -11.00 6.91 -10.29
C GLN A 30 -11.38 8.33 -10.74
N GLY A 31 -10.37 9.08 -11.19
CA GLY A 31 -10.57 10.48 -11.56
C GLY A 31 -10.41 11.45 -10.38
N THR A 32 -10.37 10.95 -9.15
CA THR A 32 -10.31 11.78 -7.93
C THR A 32 -9.00 11.59 -7.16
N ASN A 33 -8.56 10.35 -7.01
CA ASN A 33 -7.41 10.03 -6.16
C ASN A 33 -6.28 9.37 -6.92
N VAL A 34 -5.05 9.73 -6.53
CA VAL A 34 -3.85 8.96 -6.80
C VAL A 34 -3.67 8.01 -5.63
N PHE A 35 -3.40 6.74 -5.88
CA PHE A 35 -3.22 5.75 -4.84
C PHE A 35 -1.77 5.38 -4.66
N LEU A 36 -1.31 5.38 -3.42
CA LEU A 36 -0.04 4.81 -3.01
C LEU A 36 -0.35 3.51 -2.27
N ILE A 37 0.04 2.38 -2.85
CA ILE A 37 -0.21 1.07 -2.27
C ILE A 37 1.09 0.57 -1.67
N ASP A 38 1.09 0.29 -0.37
CA ASP A 38 2.26 -0.22 0.34
C ASP A 38 2.05 -1.69 0.69
N PHE A 39 2.81 -2.55 0.02
CA PHE A 39 2.82 -3.99 0.31
C PHE A 39 3.82 -4.23 1.43
N TRP A 40 3.34 -4.68 2.58
CA TRP A 40 4.15 -4.76 3.79
C TRP A 40 3.74 -5.91 4.70
N ASP A 41 4.55 -6.14 5.73
CA ASP A 41 4.25 -7.06 6.83
C ASP A 41 4.79 -6.41 8.11
N TYR A 42 4.03 -6.45 9.19
CA TYR A 42 4.43 -5.79 10.43
C TYR A 42 5.68 -6.42 11.04
N SER A 43 6.01 -7.67 10.68
CA SER A 43 7.21 -8.35 11.16
C SER A 43 8.45 -8.08 10.30
N CYS A 44 8.31 -7.34 9.22
CA CYS A 44 9.39 -7.04 8.28
C CYS A 44 10.11 -5.75 8.71
N VAL A 45 11.37 -5.85 9.08
CA VAL A 45 12.16 -4.69 9.56
C VAL A 45 12.27 -3.62 8.47
N SER A 46 12.56 -4.04 7.23
CA SER A 46 12.65 -3.09 6.11
C SER A 46 11.33 -2.36 5.87
N CYS A 47 10.20 -3.06 6.05
CA CYS A 47 8.89 -2.43 5.94
C CYS A 47 8.70 -1.36 7.01
N LEU A 48 9.13 -1.64 8.24
CA LEU A 48 8.99 -0.69 9.34
C LEU A 48 9.84 0.55 9.12
N ARG A 49 10.99 0.42 8.46
CA ARG A 49 11.84 1.57 8.15
C ARG A 49 11.23 2.50 7.11
N THR A 50 10.37 1.99 6.25
CA THR A 50 9.71 2.83 5.24
C THR A 50 8.50 3.58 5.78
N LEU A 51 7.91 3.10 6.89
CA LEU A 51 6.68 3.68 7.43
C LEU A 51 6.74 5.17 7.70
N PRO A 52 7.82 5.73 8.28
CA PRO A 52 7.87 7.17 8.50
C PRO A 52 7.68 7.98 7.22
N TYR A 53 8.22 7.50 6.10
CA TYR A 53 8.08 8.17 4.81
C TYR A 53 6.65 8.06 4.30
N ILE A 54 6.04 6.87 4.38
CA ILE A 54 4.67 6.64 3.95
C ILE A 54 3.70 7.52 4.75
N LYS A 55 3.85 7.54 6.06
CA LYS A 55 3.00 8.34 6.95
C LYS A 55 3.17 9.83 6.68
N ASP A 56 4.38 10.26 6.40
CA ASP A 56 4.67 11.66 6.08
C ASP A 56 4.02 12.06 4.76
N TRP A 57 4.10 11.21 3.74
CA TRP A 57 3.46 11.47 2.46
C TRP A 57 1.95 11.52 2.59
N GLN A 58 1.36 10.61 3.38
CA GLN A 58 -0.08 10.61 3.64
C GLN A 58 -0.49 11.95 4.23
N ARG A 59 0.22 12.43 5.25
CA ARG A 59 -0.08 13.69 5.92
C ARG A 59 0.07 14.88 4.98
N LYS A 60 1.15 14.90 4.18
CA LYS A 60 1.44 16.02 3.29
C LYS A 60 0.50 16.13 2.09
N TYR A 61 0.11 14.99 1.53
CA TYR A 61 -0.53 14.97 0.21
C TYR A 61 -1.97 14.49 0.20
N GLN A 62 -2.53 14.12 1.35
CA GLN A 62 -3.92 13.67 1.38
C GLN A 62 -4.89 14.74 0.90
N ASP A 63 -4.62 16.00 1.21
CA ASP A 63 -5.47 17.11 0.78
C ASP A 63 -5.32 17.40 -0.71
N PHE A 64 -4.31 16.84 -1.35
CA PHE A 64 -4.06 17.00 -2.79
C PHE A 64 -4.48 15.76 -3.57
N GLY A 65 -5.21 14.86 -2.95
CA GLY A 65 -5.78 13.71 -3.62
C GLY A 65 -4.99 12.40 -3.47
N LEU A 66 -3.96 12.36 -2.63
CA LEU A 66 -3.25 11.10 -2.37
C LEU A 66 -4.03 10.26 -1.37
N ALA A 67 -4.30 9.01 -1.74
CA ALA A 67 -4.88 8.01 -0.85
C ALA A 67 -3.86 6.89 -0.65
N VAL A 68 -3.47 6.65 0.59
CA VAL A 68 -2.54 5.57 0.92
C VAL A 68 -3.34 4.35 1.37
N VAL A 69 -3.01 3.18 0.83
CA VAL A 69 -3.59 1.91 1.26
C VAL A 69 -2.47 0.94 1.54
N GLY A 70 -2.44 0.38 2.73
CA GLY A 70 -1.52 -0.68 3.08
C GLY A 70 -2.12 -2.03 2.74
N VAL A 71 -1.37 -2.87 2.05
CA VAL A 71 -1.76 -4.25 1.79
C VAL A 71 -0.83 -5.13 2.63
N HIS A 72 -1.38 -5.68 3.70
CA HIS A 72 -0.61 -6.50 4.63
C HIS A 72 -0.64 -7.95 4.15
N THR A 73 0.44 -8.37 3.49
CA THR A 73 0.61 -9.73 2.99
C THR A 73 1.65 -10.41 3.89
N PRO A 74 1.24 -11.37 4.73
CA PRO A 74 2.15 -11.95 5.71
C PRO A 74 3.23 -12.80 5.06
N GLU A 75 4.48 -12.56 5.49
CA GLU A 75 5.61 -13.38 5.11
C GLU A 75 5.63 -14.69 5.88
N TYR A 76 5.15 -14.64 7.12
CA TYR A 76 5.13 -15.80 8.04
C TYR A 76 3.71 -16.05 8.52
N LYS A 77 3.40 -17.30 8.88
CA LYS A 77 2.07 -17.69 9.33
C LYS A 77 1.59 -16.93 10.56
N PHE A 78 2.49 -16.59 11.47
CA PHE A 78 2.09 -15.88 12.69
C PHE A 78 1.56 -14.46 12.41
N SER A 79 1.82 -13.93 11.23
CA SER A 79 1.36 -12.60 10.85
C SER A 79 -0.08 -12.56 10.34
N HIS A 80 -0.78 -13.69 10.30
CA HIS A 80 -2.15 -13.81 9.76
C HIS A 80 -3.24 -13.23 10.66
N LEU A 81 -3.03 -13.23 11.96
CA LEU A 81 -4.13 -13.02 12.92
C LEU A 81 -4.60 -11.57 12.90
N PRO A 82 -5.91 -11.32 12.66
CA PRO A 82 -6.42 -9.94 12.60
C PRO A 82 -6.16 -9.13 13.86
N ASP A 83 -6.29 -9.74 15.03
CA ASP A 83 -6.07 -9.05 16.30
C ASP A 83 -4.62 -8.60 16.44
N VAL A 84 -3.68 -9.41 15.97
CA VAL A 84 -2.26 -9.08 16.01
C VAL A 84 -1.96 -7.94 15.04
N ILE A 85 -2.54 -8.00 13.85
CA ILE A 85 -2.41 -6.91 12.86
C ILE A 85 -2.98 -5.61 13.42
N GLN A 86 -4.17 -5.67 14.00
CA GLN A 86 -4.80 -4.49 14.59
C GLN A 86 -3.93 -3.86 15.68
N SER A 87 -3.35 -4.68 16.54
CA SER A 87 -2.45 -4.20 17.59
C SER A 87 -1.20 -3.55 17.00
N ALA A 88 -0.63 -4.16 15.96
CA ALA A 88 0.54 -3.62 15.30
C ALA A 88 0.25 -2.27 14.66
N LEU A 89 -0.90 -2.11 14.01
CA LEU A 89 -1.29 -0.84 13.40
C LEU A 89 -1.39 0.26 14.45
N LYS A 90 -1.98 -0.06 15.60
CA LYS A 90 -2.11 0.89 16.70
C LYS A 90 -0.74 1.29 17.23
N ASN A 91 0.13 0.30 17.48
CA ASN A 91 1.46 0.55 18.02
C ASN A 91 2.35 1.34 17.06
N LEU A 92 2.17 1.15 15.76
CA LEU A 92 2.94 1.84 14.74
C LEU A 92 2.34 3.19 14.34
N GLY A 93 1.15 3.51 14.86
CA GLY A 93 0.49 4.77 14.54
C GLY A 93 0.02 4.86 13.11
N ILE A 94 -0.40 3.74 12.53
CA ILE A 94 -0.91 3.70 11.15
C ILE A 94 -2.41 4.00 11.19
N GLU A 95 -2.81 5.07 10.51
CA GLU A 95 -4.20 5.52 10.48
C GLU A 95 -4.86 5.37 9.12
N TYR A 96 -4.08 5.21 8.05
CA TYR A 96 -4.65 5.00 6.72
C TYR A 96 -5.23 3.59 6.59
N PRO A 97 -6.08 3.36 5.57
CA PRO A 97 -6.68 2.03 5.36
C PRO A 97 -5.64 0.95 5.13
N VAL A 98 -5.84 -0.20 5.77
CA VAL A 98 -5.01 -1.38 5.60
C VAL A 98 -5.93 -2.58 5.38
N VAL A 99 -5.62 -3.39 4.38
CA VAL A 99 -6.35 -4.62 4.10
C VAL A 99 -5.44 -5.82 4.35
N SER A 100 -5.99 -6.90 4.92
CA SER A 100 -5.24 -8.14 5.08
C SER A 100 -5.30 -8.95 3.78
N ASP A 101 -4.11 -9.37 3.32
CA ASP A 101 -3.94 -10.15 2.10
C ASP A 101 -3.31 -11.50 2.46
N ASN A 102 -3.99 -12.24 3.34
CA ASN A 102 -3.45 -13.46 3.93
C ASN A 102 -3.15 -14.55 2.91
N GLU A 103 -3.90 -14.59 1.82
CA GLU A 103 -3.72 -15.58 0.75
C GLU A 103 -2.86 -15.06 -0.40
N ALA A 104 -2.28 -13.88 -0.25
CA ALA A 104 -1.43 -13.24 -1.26
C ALA A 104 -2.13 -13.03 -2.61
N VAL A 105 -3.44 -12.80 -2.59
CA VAL A 105 -4.22 -12.60 -3.81
C VAL A 105 -3.84 -11.27 -4.48
N VAL A 106 -3.83 -10.19 -3.70
CA VAL A 106 -3.45 -8.86 -4.21
C VAL A 106 -1.96 -8.83 -4.54
N TRP A 107 -1.16 -9.42 -3.69
CA TRP A 107 0.29 -9.57 -3.91
C TRP A 107 0.57 -10.17 -5.28
N ASN A 108 -0.06 -11.30 -5.57
CA ASN A 108 0.14 -11.99 -6.84
C ASN A 108 -0.44 -11.22 -8.02
N ALA A 109 -1.59 -10.58 -7.84
CA ALA A 109 -2.22 -9.79 -8.90
C ALA A 109 -1.33 -8.64 -9.35
N TYR A 110 -0.58 -8.04 -8.43
CA TYR A 110 0.36 -6.96 -8.74
C TYR A 110 1.76 -7.46 -9.10
N GLY A 111 2.00 -8.76 -9.05
CA GLY A 111 3.31 -9.33 -9.37
C GLY A 111 4.39 -8.94 -8.39
N ILE A 112 4.03 -8.78 -7.12
CA ILE A 112 4.97 -8.37 -6.08
C ILE A 112 5.88 -9.55 -5.73
N ARG A 113 7.16 -9.27 -5.44
CA ARG A 113 8.15 -10.30 -5.11
C ARG A 113 8.90 -10.02 -3.82
N PHE A 114 8.88 -8.79 -3.33
CA PHE A 114 9.69 -8.39 -2.18
C PHE A 114 8.87 -7.53 -1.22
N TRP A 115 9.19 -7.60 0.08
CA TRP A 115 8.72 -6.69 1.10
C TRP A 115 9.84 -5.69 1.42
N PRO A 116 9.58 -4.39 1.51
CA PRO A 116 8.36 -3.73 1.08
C PRO A 116 8.38 -3.40 -0.42
N THR A 117 7.21 -3.20 -0.99
CA THR A 117 7.07 -2.68 -2.35
C THR A 117 5.99 -1.61 -2.36
N ARG A 118 6.27 -0.48 -2.99
CA ARG A 118 5.33 0.62 -3.13
C ARG A 118 4.89 0.71 -4.58
N VAL A 119 3.59 0.87 -4.78
CA VAL A 119 3.02 1.00 -6.11
C VAL A 119 2.24 2.30 -6.18
N LEU A 120 2.48 3.08 -7.23
CA LEU A 120 1.77 4.32 -7.47
C LEU A 120 0.77 4.10 -8.61
N VAL A 121 -0.51 4.38 -8.34
CA VAL A 121 -1.60 4.27 -9.31
C VAL A 121 -2.14 5.66 -9.56
N ASP A 122 -2.23 6.05 -10.85
CA ASP A 122 -2.68 7.39 -11.19
C ASP A 122 -4.21 7.53 -11.08
N VAL A 123 -4.70 8.74 -11.32
CA VAL A 123 -6.14 9.05 -11.20
C VAL A 123 -6.98 8.27 -12.19
N ASP A 124 -6.40 7.79 -13.26
CA ASP A 124 -7.11 7.02 -14.28
C ASP A 124 -7.06 5.51 -14.03
N GLY A 125 -6.42 5.09 -12.94
CA GLY A 125 -6.40 3.68 -12.54
C GLY A 125 -5.27 2.86 -13.15
N TYR A 126 -4.21 3.50 -13.63
CA TYR A 126 -3.06 2.80 -14.20
C TYR A 126 -1.88 2.79 -13.24
N VAL A 127 -1.18 1.64 -13.20
CA VAL A 127 0.08 1.54 -12.45
C VAL A 127 1.13 2.39 -13.18
N ARG A 128 1.68 3.37 -12.48
CA ARG A 128 2.64 4.29 -13.08
C ARG A 128 4.05 4.17 -12.51
N PHE A 129 4.18 3.54 -11.36
CA PHE A 129 5.49 3.38 -10.73
C PHE A 129 5.46 2.26 -9.70
N MET A 130 6.57 1.54 -9.57
CA MET A 130 6.73 0.49 -8.57
C MET A 130 8.17 0.55 -8.05
N GLN A 131 8.31 0.61 -6.72
CA GLN A 131 9.61 0.69 -6.06
C GLN A 131 9.73 -0.43 -5.04
N HIS A 132 10.76 -1.26 -5.19
CA HIS A 132 11.07 -2.33 -4.26
C HIS A 132 12.07 -1.84 -3.21
N GLY A 133 11.91 -2.32 -1.97
CA GLY A 133 12.87 -2.08 -0.91
C GLY A 133 12.79 -0.67 -0.32
N GLU A 134 13.89 -0.28 0.34
CA GLU A 134 13.96 0.94 1.15
C GLU A 134 14.55 2.16 0.43
N THR A 135 14.70 2.10 -0.89
CA THR A 135 15.37 3.17 -1.65
C THR A 135 14.38 3.98 -2.48
N GLY A 136 14.87 5.03 -3.12
CA GLY A 136 14.09 5.79 -4.09
C GLY A 136 13.08 6.74 -3.48
N TYR A 137 13.26 7.19 -2.24
CA TYR A 137 12.28 8.05 -1.58
C TYR A 137 12.09 9.39 -2.27
N HIS A 138 13.17 10.04 -2.69
CA HIS A 138 13.08 11.33 -3.37
C HIS A 138 12.38 11.23 -4.71
N GLU A 139 12.74 10.23 -5.49
CA GLU A 139 12.13 10.02 -6.80
C GLU A 139 10.67 9.64 -6.64
N PHE A 140 10.34 8.86 -5.62
CA PHE A 140 8.97 8.41 -5.41
C PHE A 140 8.05 9.55 -4.98
N GLU A 141 8.55 10.48 -4.20
CA GLU A 141 7.75 11.60 -3.68
C GLU A 141 7.29 12.54 -4.81
N ARG A 142 8.00 12.55 -5.91
CA ARG A 142 7.65 13.40 -7.04
C ARG A 142 6.39 12.91 -7.75
#